data_1fc44256e76102abac7b463a375ad46e
#
_entry.id   1fc44256e76102abac7b463a375ad46e
#
_cell.length_a   1.000
_cell.length_b   1.000
_cell.length_c   1.000
_cell.angle_alpha   90.00
_cell.angle_beta   90.00
_cell.angle_gamma   90.00
#
_symmetry.space_group_name_H-M   'P 1'
#
loop_
_entity.id
_entity.type
_entity.pdbx_description
1 polymer ?
#
loop_
_entity_poly.entity_id
_entity_poly.type
_entity_poly.pdbx_seq_one_letter_code
_entity_poly.pdbx_strand_id
1 'polypeptide(L)'
;MSEASKILNEMNDRSREVFRLIVESYLESGEPVGSRTLTRTLSEKVSAATVRNVMQDLEFLGLLDSPHVSAGRIPTQQGLRMFVDGLLEVGDLGADDRQKLDETLGSNAGDVGGMLDRVGSALSHVTQGASLVLTPKHEAEIKHIEFVSLGHDRALVVLVFSDGHVENRLFTPPPGQTPSSMREAANFLNALIEGRTISEVRKQMLSQIDARKQEIDVLARDMVESGIAAWDNDGSDSARLIVRGRANLLHDPAQEEELDRIRTLFDDLERKRDIAEFLELTEDGEGVRIFIGSENKLFSLSGSSLVVSPYMNADRKIIGAVGVIGPTRLNYGRIVPIVDYTAQLVGKLISDRS
;
A
#
# COMPACT_ATOMS: atom_id res chain seq x y z
N MET A 1 -6.06 -26.21 0.06
CA MET A 1 -5.63 -26.27 -1.37
C MET A 1 -6.60 -25.43 -2.16
N SER A 2 -6.13 -24.38 -2.82
CA SER A 2 -6.95 -23.52 -3.67
C SER A 2 -7.48 -24.31 -4.88
N GLU A 3 -8.58 -23.84 -5.46
CA GLU A 3 -9.16 -24.43 -6.68
C GLU A 3 -8.15 -24.38 -7.84
N ALA A 4 -7.33 -23.34 -7.91
CA ALA A 4 -6.20 -23.19 -8.81
C ALA A 4 -5.18 -24.33 -8.69
N SER A 5 -4.83 -24.76 -7.47
CA SER A 5 -3.90 -25.87 -7.25
C SER A 5 -4.44 -27.22 -7.73
N LYS A 6 -5.77 -27.41 -7.70
CA LYS A 6 -6.40 -28.64 -8.23
C LYS A 6 -6.31 -28.69 -9.75
N ILE A 7 -6.67 -27.60 -10.42
CA ILE A 7 -6.62 -27.49 -11.89
C ILE A 7 -5.18 -27.71 -12.38
N LEU A 8 -4.19 -27.10 -11.73
CA LEU A 8 -2.77 -27.29 -12.08
C LEU A 8 -2.31 -28.75 -11.93
N ASN A 9 -2.78 -29.46 -10.90
CA ASN A 9 -2.42 -30.86 -10.69
C ASN A 9 -3.08 -31.80 -11.71
N GLU A 10 -4.21 -31.42 -12.25
CA GLU A 10 -4.91 -32.19 -13.29
C GLU A 10 -4.36 -31.93 -14.70
N MET A 11 -3.64 -30.84 -14.91
CA MET A 11 -2.98 -30.52 -16.18
C MET A 11 -1.76 -31.40 -16.40
N ASN A 12 -1.59 -31.88 -17.63
CA ASN A 12 -0.35 -32.56 -18.02
C ASN A 12 0.81 -31.56 -18.18
N ASP A 13 2.06 -32.03 -18.13
CA ASP A 13 3.26 -31.20 -18.15
C ASP A 13 3.34 -30.29 -19.38
N ARG A 14 2.89 -30.78 -20.54
CA ARG A 14 2.84 -29.97 -21.76
C ARG A 14 1.87 -28.81 -21.68
N SER A 15 0.68 -29.03 -21.13
CA SER A 15 -0.31 -27.97 -20.96
C SER A 15 0.18 -26.93 -19.98
N ARG A 16 0.87 -27.32 -18.91
CA ARG A 16 1.52 -26.42 -17.97
C ARG A 16 2.61 -25.57 -18.62
N GLU A 17 3.49 -26.20 -19.42
CA GLU A 17 4.55 -25.50 -20.13
C GLU A 17 3.98 -24.49 -21.14
N VAL A 18 3.00 -24.90 -21.96
CA VAL A 18 2.32 -24.01 -22.91
C VAL A 18 1.67 -22.84 -22.19
N PHE A 19 0.94 -23.11 -21.10
CA PHE A 19 0.29 -22.06 -20.32
C PHE A 19 1.31 -21.09 -19.72
N ARG A 20 2.37 -21.58 -19.08
CA ARG A 20 3.45 -20.78 -18.52
C ARG A 20 4.06 -19.86 -19.58
N LEU A 21 4.44 -20.39 -20.74
CA LEU A 21 5.04 -19.62 -21.81
C LEU A 21 4.09 -18.56 -22.41
N ILE A 22 2.77 -18.83 -22.44
CA ILE A 22 1.79 -17.82 -22.86
C ILE A 22 1.77 -16.68 -21.87
N VAL A 23 1.69 -16.97 -20.56
CA VAL A 23 1.63 -15.94 -19.53
C VAL A 23 2.92 -15.11 -19.52
N GLU A 24 4.09 -15.77 -19.48
CA GLU A 24 5.39 -15.09 -19.51
C GLU A 24 5.52 -14.17 -20.74
N SER A 25 5.22 -14.68 -21.93
CA SER A 25 5.28 -13.89 -23.16
C SER A 25 4.29 -12.70 -23.16
N TYR A 26 3.10 -12.89 -22.60
CA TYR A 26 2.12 -11.82 -22.45
C TYR A 26 2.56 -10.77 -21.44
N LEU A 27 3.14 -11.18 -20.31
CA LEU A 27 3.65 -10.22 -19.30
C LEU A 27 4.81 -9.37 -19.84
N GLU A 28 5.61 -9.93 -20.76
CA GLU A 28 6.71 -9.21 -21.40
C GLU A 28 6.26 -8.25 -22.50
N SER A 29 5.36 -8.73 -23.39
CA SER A 29 5.01 -7.98 -24.61
C SER A 29 3.72 -7.16 -24.50
N GLY A 30 2.78 -7.57 -23.64
CA GLY A 30 1.40 -7.06 -23.59
C GLY A 30 0.53 -7.53 -24.77
N GLU A 31 1.06 -8.33 -25.70
CA GLU A 31 0.40 -8.72 -26.93
C GLU A 31 -0.16 -10.16 -26.86
N PRO A 32 -1.26 -10.45 -27.58
CA PRO A 32 -1.80 -11.79 -27.65
C PRO A 32 -0.79 -12.78 -28.25
N VAL A 33 -0.61 -13.93 -27.61
CA VAL A 33 0.41 -14.92 -27.94
C VAL A 33 -0.13 -15.94 -28.95
N GLY A 34 0.54 -16.07 -30.10
CA GLY A 34 0.17 -17.01 -31.15
C GLY A 34 0.82 -18.39 -31.00
N SER A 35 0.12 -19.45 -31.44
CA SER A 35 0.66 -20.82 -31.39
C SER A 35 1.99 -21.01 -32.15
N ARG A 36 2.22 -20.26 -33.21
CA ARG A 36 3.48 -20.30 -33.98
C ARG A 36 4.66 -19.72 -33.21
N THR A 37 4.45 -18.71 -32.39
CA THR A 37 5.49 -18.12 -31.54
C THR A 37 5.94 -19.15 -30.53
N LEU A 38 5.01 -19.82 -29.87
CA LEU A 38 5.28 -20.80 -28.82
C LEU A 38 6.03 -22.06 -29.33
N THR A 39 5.79 -22.50 -30.56
CA THR A 39 6.50 -23.67 -31.11
C THR A 39 8.01 -23.49 -31.22
N ARG A 40 8.51 -22.25 -31.11
CA ARG A 40 9.94 -21.93 -31.14
C ARG A 40 10.59 -21.94 -29.76
N THR A 41 9.78 -21.78 -28.72
CA THR A 41 10.23 -21.60 -27.32
C THR A 41 10.03 -22.88 -26.49
N LEU A 42 9.09 -23.76 -26.91
CA LEU A 42 8.82 -25.03 -26.23
C LEU A 42 10.05 -25.94 -26.20
N SER A 43 10.24 -26.60 -25.07
CA SER A 43 11.32 -27.56 -24.84
C SER A 43 11.27 -28.75 -25.79
N GLU A 44 10.06 -29.20 -26.12
CA GLU A 44 9.82 -30.29 -27.09
C GLU A 44 9.33 -29.74 -28.44
N LYS A 45 9.75 -30.36 -29.52
CA LYS A 45 9.25 -30.04 -30.87
C LYS A 45 7.80 -30.48 -31.04
N VAL A 46 6.88 -29.54 -30.91
CA VAL A 46 5.43 -29.75 -31.04
C VAL A 46 4.90 -28.99 -32.26
N SER A 47 3.88 -29.56 -32.94
CA SER A 47 3.26 -28.87 -34.07
C SER A 47 2.43 -27.65 -33.59
N ALA A 48 2.33 -26.62 -34.44
CA ALA A 48 1.47 -25.47 -34.13
C ALA A 48 -0.02 -25.83 -33.99
N ALA A 49 -0.45 -26.94 -34.60
CA ALA A 49 -1.79 -27.49 -34.45
C ALA A 49 -2.00 -28.06 -33.03
N THR A 50 -1.03 -28.82 -32.52
CA THR A 50 -1.07 -29.35 -31.15
C THR A 50 -1.09 -28.24 -30.13
N VAL A 51 -0.24 -27.20 -30.27
CA VAL A 51 -0.25 -26.03 -29.39
C VAL A 51 -1.60 -25.32 -29.43
N ARG A 52 -2.21 -25.19 -30.61
CA ARG A 52 -3.54 -24.59 -30.74
C ARG A 52 -4.63 -25.37 -30.02
N ASN A 53 -4.59 -26.70 -30.06
CA ASN A 53 -5.53 -27.52 -29.29
C ASN A 53 -5.36 -27.31 -27.79
N VAL A 54 -4.12 -27.31 -27.27
CA VAL A 54 -3.86 -26.99 -25.87
C VAL A 54 -4.36 -25.60 -25.50
N MET A 55 -4.16 -24.59 -26.35
CA MET A 55 -4.69 -23.24 -26.12
C MET A 55 -6.23 -23.23 -26.05
N GLN A 56 -6.92 -24.02 -26.87
CA GLN A 56 -8.39 -24.16 -26.82
C GLN A 56 -8.85 -24.84 -25.52
N ASP A 57 -8.15 -25.87 -25.07
CA ASP A 57 -8.44 -26.52 -23.79
C ASP A 57 -8.26 -25.56 -22.62
N LEU A 58 -7.21 -24.75 -22.62
CA LEU A 58 -6.96 -23.71 -21.61
C LEU A 58 -7.99 -22.58 -21.65
N GLU A 59 -8.48 -22.22 -22.85
CA GLU A 59 -9.57 -21.27 -23.03
C GLU A 59 -10.89 -21.84 -22.48
N PHE A 60 -11.19 -23.11 -22.76
CA PHE A 60 -12.36 -23.80 -22.20
C PHE A 60 -12.32 -23.86 -20.66
N LEU A 61 -11.14 -24.00 -20.07
CA LEU A 61 -10.93 -23.94 -18.63
C LEU A 61 -11.02 -22.50 -18.05
N GLY A 62 -11.23 -21.48 -18.90
CA GLY A 62 -11.31 -20.09 -18.48
C GLY A 62 -9.96 -19.45 -18.08
N LEU A 63 -8.83 -20.09 -18.42
CA LEU A 63 -7.49 -19.59 -18.09
C LEU A 63 -6.93 -18.65 -19.16
N LEU A 64 -7.39 -18.81 -20.38
CA LEU A 64 -7.05 -17.97 -21.53
C LEU A 64 -8.30 -17.38 -22.14
N ASP A 65 -8.13 -16.29 -22.87
CA ASP A 65 -9.17 -15.63 -23.65
C ASP A 65 -8.63 -15.23 -25.02
N SER A 66 -9.53 -14.99 -25.97
CA SER A 66 -9.20 -14.53 -27.33
C SER A 66 -9.82 -13.15 -27.56
N PRO A 67 -9.02 -12.06 -27.61
CA PRO A 67 -9.56 -10.73 -27.88
C PRO A 67 -10.28 -10.62 -29.22
N HIS A 68 -9.81 -11.40 -30.22
CA HIS A 68 -10.43 -11.49 -31.56
C HIS A 68 -10.23 -12.89 -32.15
N VAL A 69 -11.12 -13.30 -33.07
CA VAL A 69 -11.14 -14.64 -33.69
C VAL A 69 -9.81 -15.07 -34.34
N SER A 70 -9.03 -14.10 -34.85
CA SER A 70 -7.71 -14.33 -35.47
C SER A 70 -6.53 -13.94 -34.60
N ALA A 71 -6.76 -13.38 -33.40
CA ALA A 71 -5.73 -13.04 -32.47
C ALA A 71 -5.15 -14.28 -31.77
N GLY A 72 -3.99 -14.13 -31.15
CA GLY A 72 -3.46 -15.12 -30.22
C GLY A 72 -4.35 -15.30 -28.98
N ARG A 73 -3.78 -15.78 -27.92
CA ARG A 73 -4.46 -15.88 -26.61
C ARG A 73 -3.79 -14.96 -25.60
N ILE A 74 -4.60 -14.43 -24.70
CA ILE A 74 -4.17 -13.67 -23.52
C ILE A 74 -4.62 -14.42 -22.27
N PRO A 75 -3.90 -14.33 -21.14
CA PRO A 75 -4.36 -14.89 -19.89
C PRO A 75 -5.56 -14.08 -19.34
N THR A 76 -6.54 -14.79 -18.80
CA THR A 76 -7.61 -14.19 -18.00
C THR A 76 -7.08 -13.80 -16.63
N GLN A 77 -7.85 -13.05 -15.83
CA GLN A 77 -7.50 -12.79 -14.44
C GLN A 77 -7.32 -14.10 -13.65
N GLN A 78 -8.19 -15.07 -13.83
CA GLN A 78 -8.07 -16.40 -13.22
C GLN A 78 -6.80 -17.11 -13.69
N GLY A 79 -6.44 -17.00 -14.96
CA GLY A 79 -5.19 -17.54 -15.49
C GLY A 79 -3.97 -16.87 -14.84
N LEU A 80 -3.93 -15.55 -14.75
CA LEU A 80 -2.86 -14.82 -14.07
C LEU A 80 -2.74 -15.24 -12.59
N ARG A 81 -3.87 -15.38 -11.89
CA ARG A 81 -3.88 -15.84 -10.49
C ARG A 81 -3.29 -17.23 -10.37
N MET A 82 -3.73 -18.17 -11.21
CA MET A 82 -3.21 -19.53 -11.22
C MET A 82 -1.71 -19.59 -11.54
N PHE A 83 -1.25 -18.78 -12.47
CA PHE A 83 0.18 -18.66 -12.79
C PHE A 83 0.98 -18.17 -11.58
N VAL A 84 0.52 -17.11 -10.92
CA VAL A 84 1.19 -16.53 -9.74
C VAL A 84 1.23 -17.54 -8.58
N ASP A 85 0.15 -18.27 -8.34
CA ASP A 85 0.05 -19.20 -7.22
C ASP A 85 0.83 -20.50 -7.41
N GLY A 86 1.08 -20.92 -8.63
CA GLY A 86 1.59 -22.26 -8.86
C GLY A 86 2.70 -22.43 -9.89
N LEU A 87 2.94 -21.45 -10.75
CA LEU A 87 3.93 -21.55 -11.83
C LEU A 87 4.96 -20.40 -11.81
N LEU A 88 4.71 -19.35 -11.01
CA LEU A 88 5.63 -18.22 -10.92
C LEU A 88 6.93 -18.69 -10.24
N GLU A 89 8.01 -18.63 -10.98
CA GLU A 89 9.35 -18.75 -10.40
C GLU A 89 9.80 -17.36 -9.93
N VAL A 90 9.78 -17.15 -8.63
CA VAL A 90 10.33 -15.93 -8.02
C VAL A 90 11.84 -16.09 -7.98
N GLY A 91 12.53 -15.33 -8.81
CA GLY A 91 13.99 -15.29 -8.83
C GLY A 91 14.57 -14.51 -7.63
N ASP A 92 15.88 -14.57 -7.49
CA ASP A 92 16.59 -13.69 -6.56
C ASP A 92 16.54 -12.25 -7.07
N LEU A 93 16.62 -11.31 -6.12
CA LEU A 93 16.73 -9.89 -6.47
C LEU A 93 17.97 -9.64 -7.33
N GLY A 94 17.78 -9.06 -8.51
CA GLY A 94 18.87 -8.72 -9.41
C GLY A 94 19.90 -7.80 -8.74
N ALA A 95 21.20 -8.04 -8.98
CA ALA A 95 22.28 -7.28 -8.37
C ALA A 95 22.17 -5.77 -8.67
N ASP A 96 21.78 -5.40 -9.90
CA ASP A 96 21.58 -4.02 -10.32
C ASP A 96 20.40 -3.35 -9.62
N ASP A 97 19.28 -4.07 -9.45
CA ASP A 97 18.09 -3.54 -8.76
C ASP A 97 18.39 -3.35 -7.26
N ARG A 98 19.10 -4.30 -6.66
CA ARG A 98 19.59 -4.21 -5.28
C ARG A 98 20.49 -3.01 -5.08
N GLN A 99 21.51 -2.84 -5.93
CA GLN A 99 22.46 -1.73 -5.84
C GLN A 99 21.73 -0.38 -5.92
N LYS A 100 20.78 -0.21 -6.85
CA LYS A 100 20.01 1.03 -7.00
C LYS A 100 19.19 1.36 -5.74
N LEU A 101 18.59 0.33 -5.11
CA LEU A 101 17.85 0.51 -3.86
C LEU A 101 18.79 0.90 -2.71
N ASP A 102 19.92 0.19 -2.55
CA ASP A 102 20.89 0.44 -1.48
C ASP A 102 21.53 1.83 -1.60
N GLU A 103 21.93 2.26 -2.80
CA GLU A 103 22.50 3.58 -3.06
C GLU A 103 21.51 4.72 -2.75
N THR A 104 20.24 4.55 -3.14
CA THR A 104 19.21 5.57 -2.91
C THR A 104 18.85 5.69 -1.43
N LEU A 105 18.88 4.59 -0.69
CA LEU A 105 18.44 4.53 0.71
C LEU A 105 19.59 4.67 1.71
N GLY A 106 20.84 4.43 1.29
CA GLY A 106 22.03 4.54 2.12
C GLY A 106 22.43 5.97 2.51
N SER A 107 21.82 7.00 1.95
CA SER A 107 22.10 8.40 2.29
C SER A 107 21.43 8.82 3.60
N ASN A 108 22.21 9.01 4.62
CA ASN A 108 21.86 9.13 6.04
C ASN A 108 21.28 10.49 6.50
N ALA A 109 20.58 11.26 5.70
CA ALA A 109 20.09 12.57 6.13
C ALA A 109 18.57 12.69 5.99
N GLY A 110 17.86 12.86 7.09
CA GLY A 110 16.47 13.24 7.11
C GLY A 110 15.63 12.51 8.18
N ASP A 111 14.43 13.00 8.37
CA ASP A 111 13.38 12.38 9.17
C ASP A 111 12.85 11.08 8.52
N VAL A 112 12.07 10.32 9.25
CA VAL A 112 11.47 9.06 8.77
C VAL A 112 10.59 9.29 7.55
N GLY A 113 9.82 10.38 7.53
CA GLY A 113 8.94 10.74 6.41
C GLY A 113 9.72 10.96 5.11
N GLY A 114 10.81 11.74 5.16
CA GLY A 114 11.69 11.96 4.02
C GLY A 114 12.42 10.69 3.55
N MET A 115 12.75 9.78 4.48
CA MET A 115 13.30 8.47 4.13
C MET A 115 12.27 7.65 3.35
N LEU A 116 11.05 7.54 3.85
CA LEU A 116 9.97 6.78 3.20
C LEU A 116 9.57 7.37 1.84
N ASP A 117 9.68 8.68 1.68
CA ASP A 117 9.49 9.35 0.39
C ASP A 117 10.54 8.92 -0.64
N ARG A 118 11.81 8.83 -0.24
CA ARG A 118 12.90 8.31 -1.10
C ARG A 118 12.69 6.84 -1.43
N VAL A 119 12.24 6.03 -0.46
CA VAL A 119 11.86 4.62 -0.69
C VAL A 119 10.83 4.53 -1.81
N GLY A 120 9.75 5.30 -1.72
CA GLY A 120 8.72 5.33 -2.75
C GLY A 120 9.29 5.72 -4.12
N SER A 121 10.14 6.74 -4.16
CA SER A 121 10.77 7.20 -5.40
C SER A 121 11.69 6.14 -6.01
N ALA A 122 12.54 5.49 -5.20
CA ALA A 122 13.44 4.43 -5.64
C ALA A 122 12.65 3.22 -6.16
N LEU A 123 11.65 2.77 -5.39
CA LEU A 123 10.81 1.64 -5.74
C LEU A 123 10.08 1.88 -7.08
N SER A 124 9.49 3.07 -7.26
CA SER A 124 8.84 3.44 -8.51
C SER A 124 9.81 3.47 -9.69
N HIS A 125 11.03 3.98 -9.50
CA HIS A 125 12.04 4.05 -10.55
C HIS A 125 12.51 2.65 -10.98
N VAL A 126 12.78 1.76 -10.01
CA VAL A 126 13.27 0.40 -10.28
C VAL A 126 12.18 -0.47 -10.91
N THR A 127 10.94 -0.36 -10.45
CA THR A 127 9.83 -1.21 -10.93
C THR A 127 9.12 -0.67 -12.16
N GLN A 128 9.34 0.61 -12.51
CA GLN A 128 8.59 1.32 -13.55
C GLN A 128 7.07 1.30 -13.31
N GLY A 129 6.65 1.16 -12.05
CA GLY A 129 5.27 1.21 -11.57
C GLY A 129 5.01 2.41 -10.67
N ALA A 130 3.78 2.60 -10.24
CA ALA A 130 3.49 3.51 -9.14
C ALA A 130 3.77 2.80 -7.81
N SER A 131 4.57 3.41 -6.95
CA SER A 131 4.86 2.88 -5.64
C SER A 131 3.92 3.44 -4.58
N LEU A 132 3.61 2.61 -3.61
CA LEU A 132 2.82 2.92 -2.44
C LEU A 132 3.67 2.67 -1.21
N VAL A 133 3.80 3.67 -0.34
CA VAL A 133 4.48 3.51 0.95
C VAL A 133 3.57 4.01 2.04
N LEU A 134 3.15 3.12 2.92
CA LEU A 134 2.36 3.45 4.08
C LEU A 134 3.31 3.78 5.23
N THR A 135 3.22 5.00 5.75
CA THR A 135 4.06 5.41 6.89
C THR A 135 3.59 4.73 8.17
N PRO A 136 4.50 4.48 9.14
CA PRO A 136 4.09 4.02 10.46
C PRO A 136 3.09 5.00 11.08
N LYS A 137 2.18 4.48 11.89
CA LYS A 137 1.47 5.33 12.84
C LYS A 137 2.50 5.88 13.82
N HIS A 138 2.43 7.17 14.07
CA HIS A 138 3.28 7.76 15.09
C HIS A 138 2.71 7.37 16.45
N GLU A 139 3.30 6.36 17.09
CA GLU A 139 2.89 5.86 18.41
C GLU A 139 3.78 6.44 19.53
N ALA A 140 4.47 7.56 19.28
CA ALA A 140 5.27 8.18 20.32
C ALA A 140 4.36 8.73 21.43
N GLU A 141 4.83 8.60 22.67
CA GLU A 141 4.16 9.17 23.83
C GLU A 141 4.13 10.68 23.72
N ILE A 142 2.99 11.29 24.07
CA ILE A 142 2.88 12.74 24.14
C ILE A 142 3.58 13.21 25.40
N LYS A 143 4.50 14.16 25.26
CA LYS A 143 5.20 14.78 26.37
C LYS A 143 4.51 16.06 26.84
N HIS A 144 3.91 16.81 25.92
CA HIS A 144 3.28 18.08 26.25
C HIS A 144 2.24 18.50 25.21
N ILE A 145 1.17 19.13 25.68
CA ILE A 145 0.11 19.75 24.87
C ILE A 145 -0.02 21.20 25.26
N GLU A 146 -0.14 22.11 24.27
CA GLU A 146 -0.39 23.51 24.45
C GLU A 146 -1.47 23.99 23.47
N PHE A 147 -2.37 24.90 23.96
CA PHE A 147 -3.34 25.58 23.11
C PHE A 147 -2.95 27.06 22.96
N VAL A 148 -2.82 27.52 21.73
CA VAL A 148 -2.43 28.86 21.39
C VAL A 148 -3.59 29.55 20.65
N SER A 149 -4.13 30.63 21.22
CA SER A 149 -5.16 31.43 20.54
C SER A 149 -4.52 32.24 19.41
N LEU A 150 -5.10 32.15 18.20
CA LEU A 150 -4.70 32.95 17.04
C LEU A 150 -5.72 34.03 16.68
N GLY A 151 -6.76 34.23 17.50
CA GLY A 151 -7.83 35.18 17.31
C GLY A 151 -9.17 34.64 17.78
N HIS A 152 -10.28 35.32 17.42
CA HIS A 152 -11.60 34.91 17.91
C HIS A 152 -12.09 33.58 17.43
N ASP A 153 -11.70 33.14 16.20
CA ASP A 153 -12.25 31.98 15.52
C ASP A 153 -11.19 30.92 15.22
N ARG A 154 -9.95 31.08 15.69
CA ARG A 154 -8.86 30.20 15.34
C ARG A 154 -7.94 29.96 16.53
N ALA A 155 -7.63 28.71 16.77
CA ALA A 155 -6.63 28.29 17.75
C ALA A 155 -5.70 27.23 17.13
N LEU A 156 -4.51 27.12 17.69
CA LEU A 156 -3.52 26.12 17.37
C LEU A 156 -3.38 25.19 18.57
N VAL A 157 -3.44 23.89 18.36
CA VAL A 157 -2.95 22.91 19.34
C VAL A 157 -1.55 22.49 18.93
N VAL A 158 -0.62 22.53 19.87
CA VAL A 158 0.76 22.11 19.72
C VAL A 158 0.97 20.85 20.56
N LEU A 159 1.44 19.79 19.92
CA LEU A 159 1.78 18.50 20.53
C LEU A 159 3.28 18.32 20.48
N VAL A 160 3.89 18.02 21.59
CA VAL A 160 5.31 17.67 21.71
C VAL A 160 5.38 16.20 22.13
N PHE A 161 6.09 15.40 21.36
CA PHE A 161 6.26 13.98 21.60
C PHE A 161 7.58 13.66 22.32
N SER A 162 7.67 12.49 22.93
CA SER A 162 8.84 12.04 23.70
C SER A 162 10.11 11.91 22.86
N ASP A 163 9.97 11.63 21.57
CA ASP A 163 11.05 11.58 20.57
C ASP A 163 11.52 12.95 20.07
N GLY A 164 10.91 14.04 20.57
CA GLY A 164 11.21 15.43 20.15
C GLY A 164 10.45 15.91 18.92
N HIS A 165 9.59 15.07 18.32
CA HIS A 165 8.69 15.51 17.25
C HIS A 165 7.69 16.51 17.76
N VAL A 166 7.34 17.51 16.94
CA VAL A 166 6.34 18.53 17.29
C VAL A 166 5.32 18.62 16.17
N GLU A 167 4.06 18.36 16.53
CA GLU A 167 2.93 18.60 15.64
C GLU A 167 2.15 19.84 16.03
N ASN A 168 1.60 20.52 15.04
CA ASN A 168 0.71 21.63 15.27
C ASN A 168 -0.52 21.52 14.36
N ARG A 169 -1.69 21.88 14.90
CA ARG A 169 -2.95 21.82 14.17
C ARG A 169 -3.82 23.01 14.45
N LEU A 170 -4.37 23.57 13.36
CA LEU A 170 -5.37 24.63 13.45
C LEU A 170 -6.75 24.03 13.68
N PHE A 171 -7.52 24.61 14.58
CA PHE A 171 -8.92 24.27 14.79
C PHE A 171 -9.73 25.51 15.18
N THR A 172 -11.05 25.37 15.10
CA THR A 172 -12.00 26.40 15.53
C THR A 172 -12.39 26.12 16.98
N PRO A 173 -11.97 26.95 17.95
CA PRO A 173 -12.35 26.75 19.33
C PRO A 173 -13.85 27.00 19.54
N PRO A 174 -14.47 26.35 20.54
CA PRO A 174 -15.86 26.63 20.89
C PRO A 174 -16.08 28.12 21.26
N PRO A 175 -17.29 28.67 21.05
CA PRO A 175 -17.61 30.05 21.38
C PRO A 175 -17.39 30.33 22.86
N GLY A 176 -16.85 31.51 23.16
CA GLY A 176 -16.66 31.97 24.54
C GLY A 176 -15.35 31.54 25.19
N GLN A 177 -14.47 30.89 24.46
CA GLN A 177 -13.15 30.47 24.97
C GLN A 177 -12.29 31.65 25.40
N THR A 178 -11.66 31.50 26.54
CA THR A 178 -10.73 32.47 27.12
C THR A 178 -9.32 31.87 27.20
N PRO A 179 -8.27 32.69 27.31
CA PRO A 179 -6.91 32.18 27.55
C PRO A 179 -6.80 31.35 28.83
N SER A 180 -7.67 31.60 29.82
CA SER A 180 -7.72 30.83 31.07
C SER A 180 -8.31 29.45 30.85
N SER A 181 -9.43 29.34 30.12
CA SER A 181 -10.04 28.02 29.82
C SER A 181 -9.16 27.18 28.90
N MET A 182 -8.45 27.78 27.94
CA MET A 182 -7.46 27.07 27.13
C MET A 182 -6.31 26.52 27.95
N ARG A 183 -5.80 27.27 28.91
CA ARG A 183 -4.75 26.84 29.82
C ARG A 183 -5.23 25.73 30.76
N GLU A 184 -6.45 25.82 31.26
CA GLU A 184 -7.06 24.80 32.11
C GLU A 184 -7.24 23.48 31.30
N ALA A 185 -7.72 23.54 30.07
CA ALA A 185 -7.82 22.41 29.17
C ALA A 185 -6.44 21.77 28.89
N ALA A 186 -5.41 22.58 28.61
CA ALA A 186 -4.05 22.09 28.41
C ALA A 186 -3.50 21.40 29.70
N ASN A 187 -3.68 21.98 30.86
CA ASN A 187 -3.25 21.42 32.15
C ASN A 187 -3.95 20.09 32.42
N PHE A 188 -5.26 20.02 32.18
CA PHE A 188 -6.02 18.79 32.32
C PHE A 188 -5.50 17.69 31.40
N LEU A 189 -5.29 17.99 30.11
CA LEU A 189 -4.74 17.06 29.15
C LEU A 189 -3.33 16.60 29.55
N ASN A 190 -2.46 17.54 29.91
CA ASN A 190 -1.09 17.23 30.32
C ASN A 190 -1.03 16.31 31.54
N ALA A 191 -1.99 16.41 32.46
CA ALA A 191 -2.10 15.48 33.59
C ALA A 191 -2.55 14.06 33.20
N LEU A 192 -3.21 13.92 32.04
CA LEU A 192 -3.70 12.63 31.55
C LEU A 192 -2.72 11.90 30.61
N ILE A 193 -1.85 12.65 29.93
CA ILE A 193 -1.00 12.14 28.85
C ILE A 193 0.35 11.61 29.31
N GLU A 194 0.74 11.78 30.56
CA GLU A 194 2.06 11.40 31.04
C GLU A 194 2.38 9.93 30.75
N GLY A 195 3.31 9.68 29.81
CA GLY A 195 3.73 8.36 29.36
C GLY A 195 2.71 7.62 28.49
N ARG A 196 1.83 8.34 27.74
CA ARG A 196 0.79 7.72 26.92
C ARG A 196 0.82 8.20 25.48
N THR A 197 0.38 7.33 24.59
CA THR A 197 0.15 7.65 23.18
C THR A 197 -1.19 8.40 23.00
N ILE A 198 -1.37 9.08 21.87
CA ILE A 198 -2.64 9.76 21.52
C ILE A 198 -3.82 8.78 21.60
N SER A 199 -3.65 7.58 21.07
CA SER A 199 -4.69 6.53 21.05
C SER A 199 -5.14 6.10 22.46
N GLU A 200 -4.19 5.99 23.39
CA GLU A 200 -4.47 5.64 24.79
C GLU A 200 -5.15 6.78 25.54
N VAL A 201 -4.67 8.01 25.34
CA VAL A 201 -5.29 9.22 25.90
C VAL A 201 -6.73 9.32 25.47
N ARG A 202 -7.01 9.13 24.18
CA ARG A 202 -8.37 9.16 23.61
C ARG A 202 -9.30 8.12 24.24
N LYS A 203 -8.87 6.87 24.34
CA LYS A 203 -9.68 5.80 24.98
C LYS A 203 -10.03 6.14 26.42
N GLN A 204 -9.06 6.68 27.16
CA GLN A 204 -9.22 7.00 28.56
C GLN A 204 -10.10 8.24 28.77
N MET A 205 -10.00 9.23 27.88
CA MET A 205 -10.80 10.44 27.96
C MET A 205 -12.29 10.17 27.75
N LEU A 206 -12.65 9.36 26.75
CA LEU A 206 -14.04 8.96 26.54
C LEU A 206 -14.65 8.30 27.78
N SER A 207 -13.83 7.59 28.57
CA SER A 207 -14.27 6.96 29.82
C SER A 207 -14.23 7.90 31.05
N GLN A 208 -13.38 8.93 31.06
CA GLN A 208 -13.17 9.81 32.23
C GLN A 208 -13.94 11.14 32.16
N ILE A 209 -14.27 11.64 30.96
CA ILE A 209 -15.12 12.84 30.82
C ILE A 209 -16.46 12.62 31.50
N ASP A 210 -17.04 11.42 31.39
CA ASP A 210 -18.28 11.08 32.07
C ASP A 210 -18.14 10.95 33.60
N ALA A 211 -16.97 10.53 34.09
CA ALA A 211 -16.73 10.33 35.52
C ALA A 211 -16.35 11.62 36.27
N ARG A 212 -15.75 12.61 35.59
CA ARG A 212 -15.24 13.85 36.22
C ARG A 212 -16.01 15.11 35.79
N LYS A 213 -17.25 14.97 35.39
CA LYS A 213 -18.12 16.09 34.95
C LYS A 213 -18.22 17.27 35.94
N GLN A 214 -17.83 17.09 37.20
CA GLN A 214 -17.94 18.12 38.27
C GLN A 214 -16.63 18.87 38.51
N GLU A 215 -15.49 18.49 37.96
CA GLU A 215 -14.18 19.05 38.30
C GLU A 215 -13.61 20.00 37.22
N ILE A 216 -14.19 20.00 36.02
CA ILE A 216 -13.69 20.79 34.89
C ILE A 216 -14.75 21.83 34.49
N ASP A 217 -14.33 23.08 34.31
CA ASP A 217 -15.18 24.13 33.75
C ASP A 217 -15.74 23.67 32.38
N VAL A 218 -17.01 23.96 32.12
CA VAL A 218 -17.71 23.62 30.86
C VAL A 218 -16.92 24.07 29.63
N LEU A 219 -16.34 25.27 29.68
CA LEU A 219 -15.53 25.81 28.58
C LEU A 219 -14.23 25.04 28.38
N ALA A 220 -13.56 24.62 29.44
CA ALA A 220 -12.36 23.78 29.35
C ALA A 220 -12.68 22.39 28.78
N ARG A 221 -13.80 21.81 29.16
CA ARG A 221 -14.27 20.54 28.62
C ARG A 221 -14.59 20.64 27.13
N ASP A 222 -15.35 21.64 26.71
CA ASP A 222 -15.69 21.86 25.30
C ASP A 222 -14.43 22.09 24.47
N MET A 223 -13.40 22.71 25.05
CA MET A 223 -12.09 22.89 24.42
C MET A 223 -11.35 21.57 24.25
N VAL A 224 -11.36 20.71 25.25
CA VAL A 224 -10.77 19.37 25.19
C VAL A 224 -11.44 18.52 24.11
N GLU A 225 -12.78 18.49 24.10
CA GLU A 225 -13.55 17.75 23.08
C GLU A 225 -13.26 18.29 21.66
N SER A 226 -13.19 19.60 21.48
CA SER A 226 -12.87 20.22 20.18
C SER A 226 -11.42 19.97 19.76
N GLY A 227 -10.48 19.99 20.70
CA GLY A 227 -9.09 19.65 20.45
C GLY A 227 -8.92 18.21 19.97
N ILE A 228 -9.62 17.27 20.61
CA ILE A 228 -9.62 15.86 20.22
C ILE A 228 -10.28 15.68 18.86
N ALA A 229 -11.39 16.32 18.58
CA ALA A 229 -12.04 16.28 17.28
C ALA A 229 -11.14 16.83 16.16
N ALA A 230 -10.29 17.83 16.48
CA ALA A 230 -9.27 18.31 15.56
C ALA A 230 -8.19 17.27 15.26
N TRP A 231 -7.93 16.35 16.21
CA TRP A 231 -7.00 15.22 15.97
C TRP A 231 -7.61 14.14 15.07
N ASP A 232 -8.93 13.95 15.15
CA ASP A 232 -9.63 12.97 14.29
C ASP A 232 -9.78 13.46 12.84
N ASN A 233 -10.00 14.75 12.65
CA ASN A 233 -10.35 15.29 11.33
C ASN A 233 -9.17 15.42 10.36
N ASP A 234 -7.95 15.49 10.83
CA ASP A 234 -6.79 15.79 9.95
C ASP A 234 -5.91 14.57 9.62
N GLY A 235 -6.25 13.38 10.13
CA GLY A 235 -5.61 12.12 9.75
C GLY A 235 -4.10 12.05 10.03
N SER A 236 -3.52 12.92 10.86
CA SER A 236 -2.07 12.94 11.12
C SER A 236 -1.64 11.86 12.13
N ASP A 237 -2.58 11.33 12.91
CA ASP A 237 -2.38 10.12 13.74
C ASP A 237 -2.65 8.83 12.96
N SER A 238 -3.16 8.95 11.73
CA SER A 238 -3.35 7.86 10.81
C SER A 238 -2.11 7.70 9.94
N ALA A 239 -1.73 6.46 9.70
CA ALA A 239 -0.72 6.13 8.70
C ALA A 239 -0.96 6.95 7.42
N ARG A 240 0.08 7.56 6.90
CA ARG A 240 0.01 8.37 5.67
C ARG A 240 0.45 7.54 4.47
N LEU A 241 -0.35 7.56 3.41
CA LEU A 241 0.02 6.90 2.16
C LEU A 241 0.84 7.85 1.27
N ILE A 242 2.09 7.48 1.00
CA ILE A 242 2.96 8.14 0.04
C ILE A 242 2.81 7.41 -1.30
N VAL A 243 2.48 8.14 -2.36
CA VAL A 243 2.36 7.60 -3.72
C VAL A 243 3.39 8.28 -4.60
N ARG A 244 4.25 7.49 -5.28
CA ARG A 244 5.26 7.99 -6.22
C ARG A 244 5.13 7.29 -7.58
N GLY A 245 5.60 7.95 -8.64
CA GLY A 245 5.60 7.38 -9.99
C GLY A 245 4.24 7.22 -10.64
N ARG A 246 3.27 8.06 -10.31
CA ARG A 246 1.94 8.06 -10.96
C ARG A 246 2.03 8.13 -12.48
N ALA A 247 3.03 8.86 -13.02
CA ALA A 247 3.27 8.97 -14.46
C ALA A 247 3.59 7.63 -15.12
N ASN A 248 4.16 6.68 -14.40
CA ASN A 248 4.49 5.35 -14.93
C ASN A 248 3.24 4.54 -15.31
N LEU A 249 2.09 4.86 -14.71
CA LEU A 249 0.82 4.23 -15.06
C LEU A 249 0.26 4.71 -16.41
N LEU A 250 0.79 5.82 -16.94
CA LEU A 250 0.34 6.44 -18.21
C LEU A 250 1.16 6.00 -19.42
N HIS A 251 2.08 5.02 -19.28
CA HIS A 251 3.07 4.71 -20.31
C HIS A 251 2.53 3.99 -21.55
N ASP A 252 1.25 3.60 -21.57
CA ASP A 252 0.65 3.00 -22.77
C ASP A 252 -0.78 3.50 -23.00
N PRO A 253 -0.96 4.74 -23.52
CA PRO A 253 -2.27 5.37 -23.68
C PRO A 253 -3.03 4.86 -24.92
N ALA A 254 -2.82 3.62 -25.34
CA ALA A 254 -3.41 3.12 -26.60
C ALA A 254 -4.95 2.97 -26.54
N GLN A 255 -5.61 3.11 -25.38
CA GLN A 255 -7.06 3.01 -25.24
C GLN A 255 -7.61 4.08 -24.28
N GLU A 256 -8.64 4.81 -24.69
CA GLU A 256 -9.36 5.79 -23.83
C GLU A 256 -9.89 5.15 -22.55
N GLU A 257 -10.29 3.89 -22.59
CA GLU A 257 -10.76 3.12 -21.43
C GLU A 257 -9.68 2.95 -20.35
N GLU A 258 -8.42 2.93 -20.73
CA GLU A 258 -7.28 2.80 -19.80
C GLU A 258 -7.02 4.10 -19.04
N LEU A 259 -7.22 5.24 -19.67
CA LEU A 259 -7.12 6.56 -19.03
C LEU A 259 -8.22 6.79 -17.98
N ASP A 260 -9.44 6.35 -18.22
CA ASP A 260 -10.53 6.45 -17.24
C ASP A 260 -10.32 5.52 -16.05
N ARG A 261 -9.76 4.33 -16.27
CA ARG A 261 -9.33 3.42 -15.20
C ARG A 261 -8.25 4.03 -14.32
N ILE A 262 -7.23 4.66 -14.92
CA ILE A 262 -6.14 5.33 -14.21
C ILE A 262 -6.67 6.54 -13.43
N ARG A 263 -7.60 7.31 -13.99
CA ARG A 263 -8.25 8.42 -13.28
C ARG A 263 -9.01 7.90 -12.05
N THR A 264 -9.81 6.85 -12.22
CA THR A 264 -10.53 6.19 -11.11
C THR A 264 -9.56 5.71 -10.03
N LEU A 265 -8.44 5.11 -10.42
CA LEU A 265 -7.39 4.69 -9.49
C LEU A 265 -6.82 5.86 -8.68
N PHE A 266 -6.58 7.01 -9.33
CA PHE A 266 -6.07 8.18 -8.61
C PHE A 266 -7.11 8.78 -7.68
N ASP A 267 -8.37 8.83 -8.09
CA ASP A 267 -9.48 9.28 -7.24
C ASP A 267 -9.62 8.36 -6.00
N ASP A 268 -9.46 7.05 -6.17
CA ASP A 268 -9.49 6.08 -5.09
C ASP A 268 -8.28 6.28 -4.13
N LEU A 269 -7.08 6.48 -4.66
CA LEU A 269 -5.86 6.73 -3.87
C LEU A 269 -5.88 8.07 -3.12
N GLU A 270 -6.68 9.04 -3.54
CA GLU A 270 -6.84 10.33 -2.86
C GLU A 270 -7.91 10.29 -1.76
N ARG A 271 -8.79 9.30 -1.77
CA ARG A 271 -9.80 9.12 -0.73
C ARG A 271 -9.18 8.52 0.53
N LYS A 272 -9.15 9.29 1.61
CA LYS A 272 -8.54 8.93 2.91
C LYS A 272 -9.09 7.64 3.56
N ARG A 273 -10.21 7.09 3.10
CA ARG A 273 -10.80 5.84 3.61
C ARG A 273 -9.99 4.59 3.24
N ASP A 274 -9.25 4.67 2.14
CA ASP A 274 -8.59 3.52 1.53
C ASP A 274 -7.30 3.12 2.26
N ILE A 275 -6.78 3.99 3.14
CA ILE A 275 -5.58 3.69 3.96
C ILE A 275 -5.88 2.58 4.99
N ALA A 276 -7.07 2.60 5.60
CA ALA A 276 -7.45 1.57 6.57
C ALA A 276 -7.60 0.21 5.89
N GLU A 277 -8.26 0.16 4.71
CA GLU A 277 -8.38 -1.06 3.91
C GLU A 277 -7.01 -1.54 3.40
N PHE A 278 -6.10 -0.63 3.06
CA PHE A 278 -4.74 -0.99 2.67
C PHE A 278 -3.96 -1.62 3.84
N LEU A 279 -4.16 -1.14 5.06
CA LEU A 279 -3.61 -1.76 6.28
C LEU A 279 -4.18 -3.16 6.50
N GLU A 280 -5.51 -3.33 6.37
CA GLU A 280 -6.15 -4.65 6.50
C GLU A 280 -5.57 -5.68 5.52
N LEU A 281 -5.19 -5.26 4.30
CA LEU A 281 -4.53 -6.13 3.34
C LEU A 281 -3.17 -6.64 3.82
N THR A 282 -2.55 -5.99 4.79
CA THR A 282 -1.20 -6.32 5.28
C THR A 282 -1.19 -6.93 6.70
N GLU A 283 -2.30 -6.87 7.44
CA GLU A 283 -2.37 -7.32 8.85
C GLU A 283 -2.31 -8.86 9.01
N ASP A 284 -2.76 -9.64 8.02
CA ASP A 284 -2.92 -11.10 8.14
C ASP A 284 -1.66 -11.94 7.85
N GLY A 285 -0.45 -11.44 7.99
CA GLY A 285 0.75 -12.27 7.92
C GLY A 285 2.00 -11.64 7.31
N GLU A 286 3.11 -12.33 7.51
CA GLU A 286 4.43 -11.98 6.98
C GLU A 286 4.50 -12.33 5.48
N GLY A 287 5.18 -11.49 4.69
CA GLY A 287 5.53 -11.76 3.30
C GLY A 287 4.74 -10.96 2.26
N VAL A 288 5.13 -11.16 1.00
CA VAL A 288 4.56 -10.42 -0.13
C VAL A 288 3.18 -10.96 -0.50
N ARG A 289 2.25 -10.06 -0.72
CA ARG A 289 0.91 -10.36 -1.24
C ARG A 289 0.71 -9.76 -2.60
N ILE A 290 0.01 -10.49 -3.45
CA ILE A 290 -0.27 -10.10 -4.83
C ILE A 290 -1.77 -10.12 -5.03
N PHE A 291 -2.31 -8.99 -5.47
CA PHE A 291 -3.71 -8.82 -5.83
C PHE A 291 -3.78 -8.49 -7.32
N ILE A 292 -4.59 -9.22 -8.08
CA ILE A 292 -4.69 -9.10 -9.53
C ILE A 292 -6.07 -8.59 -9.91
N GLY A 293 -6.14 -7.43 -10.55
CA GLY A 293 -7.39 -6.86 -11.04
C GLY A 293 -8.45 -6.70 -9.95
N SER A 294 -9.60 -7.34 -10.12
CA SER A 294 -10.75 -7.22 -9.22
C SER A 294 -10.64 -7.95 -7.87
N GLU A 295 -9.53 -8.65 -7.60
CA GLU A 295 -9.31 -9.34 -6.32
C GLU A 295 -9.21 -8.35 -5.14
N ASN A 296 -8.72 -7.16 -5.40
CA ASN A 296 -8.65 -6.09 -4.43
C ASN A 296 -9.86 -5.15 -4.60
N LYS A 297 -10.64 -4.96 -3.56
CA LYS A 297 -11.80 -4.06 -3.56
C LYS A 297 -11.40 -2.61 -3.83
N LEU A 298 -10.22 -2.17 -3.34
CA LEU A 298 -9.68 -0.82 -3.54
C LEU A 298 -9.44 -0.50 -5.01
N PHE A 299 -8.96 -1.48 -5.78
CA PHE A 299 -8.58 -1.27 -7.18
C PHE A 299 -9.42 -2.08 -8.17
N SER A 300 -10.54 -2.64 -7.71
CA SER A 300 -11.41 -3.46 -8.55
C SER A 300 -11.96 -2.72 -9.76
N LEU A 301 -12.24 -1.42 -9.62
CA LEU A 301 -12.74 -0.57 -10.70
C LEU A 301 -11.66 -0.20 -11.71
N SER A 302 -10.42 -0.02 -11.26
CA SER A 302 -9.29 0.30 -12.15
C SER A 302 -8.73 -0.92 -12.88
N GLY A 303 -9.04 -2.15 -12.41
CA GLY A 303 -8.48 -3.38 -12.94
C GLY A 303 -6.95 -3.47 -12.79
N SER A 304 -6.36 -2.72 -11.85
CA SER A 304 -4.93 -2.70 -11.60
C SER A 304 -4.50 -3.85 -10.70
N SER A 305 -3.24 -4.25 -10.79
CA SER A 305 -2.62 -5.20 -9.86
C SER A 305 -1.80 -4.49 -8.81
N LEU A 306 -1.78 -5.07 -7.61
CA LEU A 306 -1.02 -4.61 -6.47
C LEU A 306 -0.11 -5.72 -5.95
N VAL A 307 1.17 -5.40 -5.78
CA VAL A 307 2.15 -6.23 -5.06
C VAL A 307 2.54 -5.47 -3.81
N VAL A 308 2.30 -6.01 -2.62
CA VAL A 308 2.53 -5.32 -1.34
C VAL A 308 3.21 -6.23 -0.34
N SER A 309 4.11 -5.67 0.47
CA SER A 309 4.77 -6.34 1.59
C SER A 309 4.71 -5.46 2.84
N PRO A 310 4.33 -6.01 4.00
CA PRO A 310 4.45 -5.30 5.26
C PRO A 310 5.91 -5.12 5.64
N TYR A 311 6.25 -4.03 6.32
CA TYR A 311 7.53 -3.88 6.99
C TYR A 311 7.34 -3.79 8.50
N MET A 312 8.34 -4.31 9.23
CA MET A 312 8.25 -4.54 10.66
C MET A 312 9.35 -3.80 11.41
N ASN A 313 9.08 -3.47 12.67
CA ASN A 313 10.10 -2.98 13.60
C ASN A 313 10.94 -4.14 14.18
N ALA A 314 11.90 -3.81 15.07
CA ALA A 314 12.75 -4.78 15.76
C ALA A 314 11.96 -5.84 16.56
N ASP A 315 10.77 -5.50 17.05
CA ASP A 315 9.88 -6.40 17.80
C ASP A 315 9.01 -7.27 16.89
N ARG A 316 9.23 -7.26 15.57
CA ARG A 316 8.42 -7.97 14.56
C ARG A 316 6.96 -7.51 14.50
N LYS A 317 6.65 -6.31 14.97
CA LYS A 317 5.34 -5.70 14.82
C LYS A 317 5.27 -5.01 13.44
N ILE A 318 4.20 -5.28 12.71
CA ILE A 318 3.92 -4.58 11.44
C ILE A 318 3.65 -3.11 11.75
N ILE A 319 4.48 -2.23 11.18
CA ILE A 319 4.41 -0.78 11.39
C ILE A 319 4.00 -0.01 10.12
N GLY A 320 3.99 -0.68 8.97
CA GLY A 320 3.57 -0.10 7.71
C GLY A 320 3.72 -1.08 6.57
N ALA A 321 3.59 -0.60 5.34
CA ALA A 321 3.70 -1.43 4.15
C ALA A 321 4.31 -0.67 2.98
N VAL A 322 4.96 -1.39 2.08
CA VAL A 322 5.43 -0.89 0.80
C VAL A 322 4.82 -1.73 -0.32
N GLY A 323 4.51 -1.11 -1.44
CA GLY A 323 3.92 -1.83 -2.55
C GLY A 323 4.12 -1.14 -3.89
N VAL A 324 3.76 -1.87 -4.94
CA VAL A 324 3.77 -1.40 -6.33
C VAL A 324 2.42 -1.69 -6.94
N ILE A 325 1.83 -0.67 -7.55
CA ILE A 325 0.62 -0.80 -8.34
C ILE A 325 0.94 -0.57 -9.82
N GLY A 326 0.27 -1.32 -10.66
CA GLY A 326 0.42 -1.23 -12.12
C GLY A 326 -0.67 -2.02 -12.85
N PRO A 327 -0.58 -2.12 -14.18
CA PRO A 327 -1.49 -2.94 -14.96
C PRO A 327 -1.40 -4.42 -14.54
N THR A 328 -2.40 -5.24 -14.89
CA THR A 328 -2.39 -6.69 -14.59
C THR A 328 -1.20 -7.43 -15.23
N ARG A 329 -0.55 -6.84 -16.21
CA ARG A 329 0.66 -7.35 -16.87
C ARG A 329 1.99 -6.99 -16.17
N LEU A 330 1.98 -6.83 -14.84
CA LEU A 330 3.22 -6.64 -14.09
C LEU A 330 4.13 -7.86 -14.21
N ASN A 331 5.44 -7.62 -14.33
CA ASN A 331 6.44 -8.69 -14.21
C ASN A 331 6.57 -9.12 -12.74
N TYR A 332 5.64 -9.99 -12.29
CA TYR A 332 5.55 -10.43 -10.90
C TYR A 332 6.84 -11.09 -10.43
N GLY A 333 7.50 -11.89 -11.28
CA GLY A 333 8.75 -12.59 -10.95
C GLY A 333 9.89 -11.63 -10.57
N ARG A 334 9.92 -10.43 -11.18
CA ARG A 334 10.89 -9.38 -10.86
C ARG A 334 10.41 -8.46 -9.72
N ILE A 335 9.13 -8.12 -9.70
CA ILE A 335 8.60 -7.11 -8.75
C ILE A 335 8.50 -7.68 -7.33
N VAL A 336 8.13 -8.94 -7.16
CA VAL A 336 8.00 -9.58 -5.84
C VAL A 336 9.28 -9.49 -5.03
N PRO A 337 10.46 -9.93 -5.51
CA PRO A 337 11.70 -9.82 -4.74
C PRO A 337 12.13 -8.36 -4.48
N ILE A 338 11.81 -7.43 -5.39
CA ILE A 338 12.09 -6.00 -5.19
C ILE A 338 11.26 -5.44 -4.03
N VAL A 339 9.97 -5.73 -4.00
CA VAL A 339 9.05 -5.26 -2.95
C VAL A 339 9.41 -5.88 -1.60
N ASP A 340 9.69 -7.18 -1.58
CA ASP A 340 10.11 -7.88 -0.36
C ASP A 340 11.40 -7.33 0.23
N TYR A 341 12.43 -7.18 -0.59
CA TYR A 341 13.69 -6.60 -0.17
C TYR A 341 13.53 -5.16 0.35
N THR A 342 12.71 -4.36 -0.34
CA THR A 342 12.44 -2.98 0.07
C THR A 342 11.77 -2.94 1.44
N ALA A 343 10.79 -3.82 1.70
CA ALA A 343 10.12 -3.91 2.99
C ALA A 343 11.10 -4.27 4.12
N GLN A 344 11.96 -5.26 3.90
CA GLN A 344 12.99 -5.66 4.87
C GLN A 344 13.98 -4.52 5.14
N LEU A 345 14.42 -3.82 4.10
CA LEU A 345 15.36 -2.69 4.22
C LEU A 345 14.73 -1.52 4.99
N VAL A 346 13.47 -1.17 4.72
CA VAL A 346 12.73 -0.13 5.45
C VAL A 346 12.59 -0.50 6.93
N GLY A 347 12.18 -1.73 7.23
CA GLY A 347 12.06 -2.21 8.60
C GLY A 347 13.37 -2.09 9.38
N LYS A 348 14.49 -2.48 8.75
CA LYS A 348 15.83 -2.33 9.34
C LYS A 348 16.19 -0.86 9.58
N LEU A 349 16.01 0.00 8.57
CA LEU A 349 16.36 1.42 8.68
C LEU A 349 15.56 2.17 9.75
N ILE A 350 14.30 1.79 9.97
CA ILE A 350 13.47 2.34 11.04
C ILE A 350 13.96 1.82 12.40
N SER A 351 14.22 0.52 12.51
CA SER A 351 14.71 -0.10 13.77
C SER A 351 16.08 0.44 14.20
N ASP A 352 16.97 0.74 13.27
CA ASP A 352 18.30 1.31 13.58
C ASP A 352 18.22 2.78 14.07
N ARG A 353 17.04 3.44 13.94
CA ARG A 353 16.80 4.83 14.37
C ARG A 353 15.95 4.96 15.65
N SER A 354 15.28 3.88 16.05
CA SER A 354 14.51 3.80 17.30
C SER A 354 15.39 3.39 18.47
#